data_c772095791376651e78e0aa32fbd23e5
#
_entry.id   c772095791376651e78e0aa32fbd23e5
#
_cell.length_a   1.000
_cell.length_b   1.000
_cell.length_c   1.000
_cell.angle_alpha   90.00
_cell.angle_beta   90.00
_cell.angle_gamma   90.00
#
_symmetry.space_group_name_H-M   'P 1'
#
loop_
_entity.id
_entity.type
_entity.pdbx_description
1 polymer ?
#
loop_
_entity_poly.entity_id
_entity_poly.type
_entity_poly.pdbx_seq_one_letter_code
_entity_poly.pdbx_strand_id
1 'polypeptide(L)'
;MKNLIRPMEIGDKKQSIDMMREFYLSPALITNGSEEIFNANVDNCIGNSQYVEGYVFCDGDTILGYAMIAKSFSTEFGKHCIWIEDLYIKEQYRKQGIGSSFFKFIEEKYEGCLFRLEVEKGNEKAINTYKKADFTELPYLEMKK
;
A
#
# COMPACT_ATOMS: atom_id res chain seq x y z
N MET A 1 12.13 14.91 11.60
CA MET A 1 11.04 14.84 10.58
C MET A 1 9.79 14.26 11.23
N LYS A 2 8.70 14.99 11.16
CA LYS A 2 7.42 14.52 11.70
C LYS A 2 6.54 14.01 10.57
N ASN A 3 6.46 12.71 10.41
CA ASN A 3 5.66 12.10 9.37
C ASN A 3 4.19 12.03 9.75
N LEU A 4 3.32 12.49 8.88
CA LEU A 4 1.88 12.38 9.01
C LEU A 4 1.35 11.41 7.96
N ILE A 5 0.51 10.49 8.40
CA ILE A 5 -0.24 9.60 7.50
C ILE A 5 -1.68 10.11 7.49
N ARG A 6 -2.16 10.47 6.32
CA ARG A 6 -3.53 10.98 6.18
C ARG A 6 -4.21 10.39 4.96
N PRO A 7 -5.55 10.40 4.91
CA PRO A 7 -6.28 9.99 3.71
C PRO A 7 -5.86 10.81 2.49
N MET A 8 -5.83 10.15 1.34
CA MET A 8 -5.57 10.79 0.05
C MET A 8 -6.74 11.71 -0.32
N GLU A 9 -6.42 12.87 -0.83
CA GLU A 9 -7.39 13.89 -1.24
C GLU A 9 -7.24 14.24 -2.71
N ILE A 10 -8.21 14.94 -3.28
CA ILE A 10 -8.19 15.32 -4.70
C ILE A 10 -6.93 16.11 -5.08
N GLY A 11 -6.45 16.95 -4.18
CA GLY A 11 -5.22 17.73 -4.39
C GLY A 11 -3.96 16.86 -4.49
N ASP A 12 -4.02 15.61 -4.05
CA ASP A 12 -2.89 14.68 -4.10
C ASP A 12 -2.82 13.88 -5.40
N LYS A 13 -3.86 13.95 -6.24
CA LYS A 13 -4.00 13.06 -7.40
C LYS A 13 -2.79 13.09 -8.32
N LYS A 14 -2.32 14.28 -8.69
CA LYS A 14 -1.20 14.42 -9.61
C LYS A 14 0.07 13.77 -9.05
N GLN A 15 0.42 14.08 -7.81
CA GLN A 15 1.62 13.52 -7.17
C GLN A 15 1.49 12.02 -6.93
N SER A 16 0.30 11.54 -6.59
CA SER A 16 0.04 10.12 -6.40
C SER A 16 0.24 9.34 -7.70
N ILE A 17 -0.27 9.86 -8.81
CA ILE A 17 -0.08 9.23 -10.14
C ILE A 17 1.40 9.25 -10.53
N ASP A 18 2.11 10.34 -10.29
CA ASP A 18 3.56 10.40 -10.55
C ASP A 18 4.31 9.31 -9.77
N MET A 19 3.96 9.09 -8.51
CA MET A 19 4.56 8.03 -7.70
C MET A 19 4.18 6.64 -8.21
N MET A 20 2.94 6.45 -8.66
CA MET A 20 2.49 5.16 -9.21
C MET A 20 3.24 4.80 -10.48
N ARG A 21 3.54 5.78 -11.35
CA ARG A 21 4.34 5.51 -12.53
C ARG A 21 5.70 4.92 -12.17
N GLU A 22 6.37 5.49 -11.17
CA GLU A 22 7.66 4.97 -10.72
C GLU A 22 7.53 3.60 -10.08
N PHE A 23 6.54 3.43 -9.20
CA PHE A 23 6.32 2.20 -8.49
C PHE A 23 6.04 1.03 -9.43
N TYR A 24 5.19 1.23 -10.42
CA TYR A 24 4.78 0.17 -11.35
C TYR A 24 5.85 -0.18 -12.39
N LEU A 25 6.88 0.65 -12.54
CA LEU A 25 8.06 0.33 -13.34
C LEU A 25 9.16 -0.35 -12.51
N SER A 26 9.00 -0.44 -11.20
CA SER A 26 9.98 -1.06 -10.31
C SER A 26 9.82 -2.58 -10.30
N PRO A 27 10.81 -3.32 -9.75
CA PRO A 27 10.71 -4.79 -9.61
C PRO A 27 9.60 -5.26 -8.66
N ALA A 28 8.93 -4.35 -7.95
CA ALA A 28 7.88 -4.71 -7.00
C ALA A 28 6.62 -5.26 -7.69
N LEU A 29 6.36 -4.86 -8.93
CA LEU A 29 5.15 -5.22 -9.67
C LEU A 29 5.49 -6.05 -10.91
N ILE A 30 4.58 -6.96 -11.26
CA ILE A 30 4.73 -7.79 -12.48
C ILE A 30 4.16 -7.11 -13.72
N THR A 31 3.42 -6.02 -13.56
CA THR A 31 2.87 -5.23 -14.67
C THR A 31 3.34 -3.80 -14.57
N ASN A 32 3.34 -3.08 -15.70
CA ASN A 32 3.72 -1.66 -15.72
C ASN A 32 2.54 -0.72 -15.46
N GLY A 33 1.34 -1.27 -15.30
CA GLY A 33 0.14 -0.46 -15.16
C GLY A 33 -0.19 0.35 -16.41
N SER A 34 -1.02 1.38 -16.26
CA SER A 34 -1.35 2.34 -17.30
C SER A 34 -1.91 3.61 -16.67
N GLU A 35 -1.94 4.72 -17.43
CA GLU A 35 -2.54 5.97 -16.95
C GLU A 35 -4.01 5.78 -16.57
N GLU A 36 -4.74 4.97 -17.33
CA GLU A 36 -6.14 4.65 -17.04
C GLU A 36 -6.27 3.95 -15.68
N ILE A 37 -5.40 2.95 -15.41
CA ILE A 37 -5.39 2.23 -14.13
C ILE A 37 -5.05 3.19 -12.99
N PHE A 38 -4.02 4.02 -13.15
CA PHE A 38 -3.59 4.94 -12.09
C PHE A 38 -4.68 5.95 -11.73
N ASN A 39 -5.35 6.51 -12.75
CA ASN A 39 -6.46 7.43 -12.53
C ASN A 39 -7.62 6.74 -11.82
N ALA A 40 -7.98 5.53 -12.23
CA ALA A 40 -9.05 4.76 -11.59
C ALA A 40 -8.72 4.46 -10.13
N ASN A 41 -7.48 4.07 -9.83
CA ASN A 41 -7.04 3.78 -8.47
C ASN A 41 -7.20 5.00 -7.56
N VAL A 42 -6.70 6.15 -7.98
CA VAL A 42 -6.78 7.37 -7.18
C VAL A 42 -8.24 7.82 -7.02
N ASP A 43 -9.01 7.80 -8.11
CA ASP A 43 -10.42 8.22 -8.05
C ASP A 43 -11.24 7.34 -7.10
N ASN A 44 -10.99 6.04 -7.08
CA ASN A 44 -11.65 5.15 -6.12
C ASN A 44 -11.19 5.41 -4.68
N CYS A 45 -9.91 5.69 -4.47
CA CYS A 45 -9.38 5.96 -3.14
C CYS A 45 -9.86 7.27 -2.54
N ILE A 46 -10.06 8.30 -3.36
CA ILE A 46 -10.56 9.60 -2.88
C ILE A 46 -12.09 9.69 -2.87
N GLY A 47 -12.76 8.75 -3.53
CA GLY A 47 -14.22 8.66 -3.57
C GLY A 47 -14.77 7.91 -2.36
N ASN A 48 -16.03 7.50 -2.47
CA ASN A 48 -16.72 6.77 -1.40
C ASN A 48 -16.73 5.25 -1.64
N SER A 49 -15.64 4.71 -2.19
CA SER A 49 -15.53 3.26 -2.38
C SER A 49 -15.50 2.55 -1.04
N GLN A 50 -16.30 1.49 -0.91
CA GLN A 50 -16.26 0.62 0.25
C GLN A 50 -15.15 -0.42 0.16
N TYR A 51 -14.46 -0.51 -0.98
CA TYR A 51 -13.46 -1.56 -1.23
C TYR A 51 -12.01 -1.11 -1.05
N VAL A 52 -11.71 0.15 -1.30
CA VAL A 52 -10.34 0.66 -1.27
C VAL A 52 -10.22 1.95 -0.49
N GLU A 53 -9.04 2.17 0.09
CA GLU A 53 -8.65 3.42 0.73
C GLU A 53 -7.23 3.76 0.31
N GLY A 54 -6.97 5.05 0.13
CA GLY A 54 -5.65 5.55 -0.18
C GLY A 54 -5.15 6.50 0.89
N TYR A 55 -3.85 6.47 1.13
CA TYR A 55 -3.16 7.31 2.12
C TYR A 55 -1.93 7.93 1.50
N VAL A 56 -1.58 9.11 1.96
CA VAL A 56 -0.30 9.76 1.63
C VAL A 56 0.51 9.95 2.90
N PHE A 57 1.81 9.87 2.75
CA PHE A 57 2.78 10.10 3.82
C PHE A 57 3.38 11.47 3.59
N CYS A 58 3.28 12.34 4.59
CA CYS A 58 3.64 13.75 4.45
C CYS A 58 4.61 14.21 5.52
N ASP A 59 5.45 15.16 5.16
CA ASP A 59 6.20 15.99 6.09
C ASP A 59 5.89 17.44 5.69
N GLY A 60 4.96 18.06 6.42
CA GLY A 60 4.39 19.34 6.00
C GLY A 60 3.68 19.18 4.66
N ASP A 61 4.04 20.01 3.70
CA ASP A 61 3.48 19.97 2.34
C ASP A 61 4.19 18.99 1.41
N THR A 62 5.26 18.35 1.90
CA THR A 62 6.04 17.41 1.09
C THR A 62 5.45 16.01 1.20
N ILE A 63 5.11 15.41 0.06
CA ILE A 63 4.64 14.03 0.00
C ILE A 63 5.84 13.11 -0.12
N LEU A 64 5.94 12.15 0.79
CA LEU A 64 7.06 11.21 0.91
C LEU A 64 6.77 9.87 0.25
N GLY A 65 5.49 9.52 0.13
CA GLY A 65 5.05 8.24 -0.39
C GLY A 65 3.54 8.08 -0.30
N TYR A 66 3.05 6.91 -0.67
CA TYR A 66 1.62 6.60 -0.60
C TYR A 66 1.40 5.12 -0.29
N ALA A 67 0.19 4.81 0.14
CA ALA A 67 -0.28 3.43 0.26
C ALA A 67 -1.73 3.32 -0.19
N MET A 68 -2.09 2.17 -0.70
CA MET A 68 -3.47 1.81 -1.00
C MET A 68 -3.78 0.47 -0.37
N ILE A 69 -4.97 0.35 0.20
CA ILE A 69 -5.45 -0.88 0.80
C ILE A 69 -6.77 -1.30 0.16
N ALA A 70 -7.03 -2.60 0.16
CA ALA A 70 -8.32 -3.16 -0.23
C ALA A 70 -8.93 -3.89 0.97
N LYS A 71 -10.26 -3.85 1.06
CA LYS A 71 -11.00 -4.43 2.19
C LYS A 71 -11.81 -5.63 1.73
N SER A 72 -11.71 -6.72 2.46
CA SER A 72 -12.43 -7.94 2.17
C SER A 72 -12.78 -8.69 3.45
N PHE A 73 -13.43 -9.83 3.33
CA PHE A 73 -13.66 -10.75 4.43
C PHE A 73 -13.07 -12.11 4.07
N SER A 74 -12.24 -12.65 4.95
CA SER A 74 -11.66 -13.98 4.78
C SER A 74 -12.54 -15.02 5.45
N THR A 75 -13.14 -15.88 4.66
CA THR A 75 -13.98 -16.97 5.21
C THR A 75 -13.11 -18.03 5.89
N GLU A 76 -11.91 -18.28 5.37
CA GLU A 76 -10.99 -19.25 5.98
C GLU A 76 -10.58 -18.84 7.39
N PHE A 77 -10.24 -17.57 7.58
CA PHE A 77 -9.80 -17.07 8.87
C PHE A 77 -10.93 -16.49 9.72
N GLY A 78 -12.13 -16.33 9.12
CA GLY A 78 -13.30 -15.79 9.83
C GLY A 78 -13.11 -14.34 10.27
N LYS A 79 -12.40 -13.55 9.50
CA LYS A 79 -12.05 -12.16 9.85
C LYS A 79 -12.17 -11.23 8.67
N HIS A 80 -12.46 -9.97 8.95
CA HIS A 80 -12.22 -8.92 7.95
C HIS A 80 -10.73 -8.89 7.61
N CYS A 81 -10.44 -8.65 6.35
CA CYS A 81 -9.07 -8.69 5.84
C CYS A 81 -8.74 -7.37 5.16
N ILE A 82 -7.61 -6.82 5.52
CA ILE A 82 -7.04 -5.63 4.90
C ILE A 82 -5.86 -6.08 4.03
N TRP A 83 -6.00 -5.91 2.73
CA TRP A 83 -4.92 -6.15 1.78
C TRP A 83 -4.14 -4.87 1.57
N ILE A 84 -2.84 -4.93 1.76
CA ILE A 84 -1.95 -3.82 1.41
C ILE A 84 -1.61 -4.01 -0.07
N GLU A 85 -2.30 -3.24 -0.91
CA GLU A 85 -2.17 -3.34 -2.37
C GLU A 85 -0.93 -2.61 -2.88
N ASP A 86 -0.75 -1.36 -2.45
CA ASP A 86 0.39 -0.53 -2.82
C ASP A 86 1.02 0.03 -1.55
N LEU A 87 2.34 -0.01 -1.49
CA LEU A 87 3.13 0.67 -0.46
C LEU A 87 4.40 1.18 -1.12
N TYR A 88 4.47 2.49 -1.31
CA TYR A 88 5.58 3.13 -2.01
C TYR A 88 6.11 4.31 -1.21
N ILE A 89 7.42 4.32 -1.00
CA ILE A 89 8.15 5.42 -0.39
C ILE A 89 9.12 5.93 -1.46
N LYS A 90 9.16 7.23 -1.68
CA LYS A 90 10.14 7.82 -2.60
C LYS A 90 11.54 7.46 -2.14
N GLU A 91 12.42 7.16 -3.09
CA GLU A 91 13.75 6.62 -2.80
C GLU A 91 14.53 7.41 -1.76
N GLN A 92 14.51 8.74 -1.87
CA GLN A 92 15.25 9.63 -0.97
C GLN A 92 14.74 9.62 0.47
N TYR A 93 13.56 9.05 0.72
CA TYR A 93 12.95 9.01 2.05
C TYR A 93 12.89 7.60 2.64
N ARG A 94 13.50 6.62 1.97
CA ARG A 94 13.53 5.24 2.44
C ARG A 94 14.45 5.06 3.64
N LYS A 95 14.27 3.94 4.37
CA LYS A 95 15.06 3.59 5.57
C LYS A 95 14.92 4.59 6.72
N GLN A 96 13.78 5.27 6.79
CA GLN A 96 13.47 6.23 7.86
C GLN A 96 12.27 5.80 8.70
N GLY A 97 11.82 4.55 8.55
CA GLY A 97 10.74 4.00 9.34
C GLY A 97 9.33 4.37 8.88
N ILE A 98 9.17 4.96 7.69
CA ILE A 98 7.85 5.38 7.18
C ILE A 98 6.95 4.17 6.94
N GLY A 99 7.48 3.11 6.31
CA GLY A 99 6.72 1.88 6.09
C GLY A 99 6.27 1.22 7.38
N SER A 100 7.16 1.16 8.37
CA SER A 100 6.83 0.62 9.70
C SER A 100 5.75 1.45 10.39
N SER A 101 5.79 2.76 10.24
CA SER A 101 4.77 3.66 10.77
C SER A 101 3.42 3.40 10.11
N PHE A 102 3.40 3.11 8.80
CA PHE A 102 2.17 2.77 8.11
C PHE A 102 1.57 1.46 8.61
N PHE A 103 2.38 0.42 8.78
CA PHE A 103 1.87 -0.85 9.32
C PHE A 103 1.24 -0.64 10.70
N LYS A 104 1.90 0.09 11.57
CA LYS A 104 1.36 0.41 12.89
C LYS A 104 0.04 1.19 12.78
N PHE A 105 0.00 2.20 11.93
CA PHE A 105 -1.19 3.01 11.69
C PHE A 105 -2.38 2.16 11.23
N ILE A 106 -2.17 1.29 10.24
CA ILE A 106 -3.26 0.50 9.68
C ILE A 106 -3.72 -0.61 10.62
N GLU A 107 -2.80 -1.19 11.39
CA GLU A 107 -3.13 -2.20 12.41
C GLU A 107 -3.95 -1.61 13.55
N GLU A 108 -3.65 -0.39 13.96
CA GLU A 108 -4.43 0.31 14.99
C GLU A 108 -5.81 0.70 14.45
N LYS A 109 -5.88 1.18 13.21
CA LYS A 109 -7.15 1.58 12.59
C LYS A 109 -8.09 0.40 12.39
N TYR A 110 -7.55 -0.75 12.03
CA TYR A 110 -8.31 -1.97 11.74
C TYR A 110 -7.94 -3.09 12.71
N GLU A 111 -7.98 -2.77 14.00
CA GLU A 111 -7.65 -3.72 15.06
C GLU A 111 -8.49 -4.99 14.95
N GLY A 112 -7.85 -6.14 15.06
CA GLY A 112 -8.51 -7.44 14.98
C GLY A 112 -8.69 -7.99 13.57
N CYS A 113 -8.38 -7.22 12.54
CA CYS A 113 -8.42 -7.70 11.17
C CYS A 113 -7.21 -8.57 10.83
N LEU A 114 -7.37 -9.37 9.80
CA LEU A 114 -6.26 -10.03 9.13
C LEU A 114 -5.61 -9.03 8.18
N PHE A 115 -4.29 -9.02 8.09
CA PHE A 115 -3.54 -8.19 7.13
C PHE A 115 -2.81 -9.09 6.17
N ARG A 116 -2.97 -8.82 4.87
CA ARG A 116 -2.33 -9.60 3.81
C ARG A 116 -1.68 -8.67 2.80
N LEU A 117 -0.65 -9.17 2.16
CA LEU A 117 -0.01 -8.48 1.04
C LEU A 117 0.58 -9.53 0.10
N GLU A 118 0.89 -9.08 -1.09
CA GLU A 118 1.59 -9.87 -2.07
C GLU A 118 2.97 -9.26 -2.29
N VAL A 119 3.96 -10.11 -2.48
CA VAL A 119 5.31 -9.67 -2.78
C VAL A 119 5.90 -10.61 -3.84
N GLU A 120 6.59 -10.04 -4.81
CA GLU A 120 7.26 -10.82 -5.84
C GLU A 120 8.36 -11.67 -5.19
N LYS A 121 8.44 -12.96 -5.54
CA LYS A 121 9.35 -13.92 -4.87
C LYS A 121 10.82 -13.53 -4.94
N GLY A 122 11.23 -12.84 -5.99
CA GLY A 122 12.60 -12.37 -6.16
C GLY A 122 12.93 -11.08 -5.40
N ASN A 123 11.92 -10.44 -4.81
CA ASN A 123 12.11 -9.18 -4.09
C ASN A 123 12.49 -9.43 -2.63
N GLU A 124 13.71 -9.93 -2.41
CA GLU A 124 14.21 -10.31 -1.09
C GLU A 124 14.20 -9.16 -0.10
N LYS A 125 14.50 -7.95 -0.56
CA LYS A 125 14.54 -6.77 0.29
C LYS A 125 13.16 -6.46 0.87
N ALA A 126 12.13 -6.50 0.04
CA ALA A 126 10.76 -6.30 0.48
C ALA A 126 10.30 -7.43 1.41
N ILE A 127 10.60 -8.68 1.05
CA ILE A 127 10.27 -9.84 1.87
C ILE A 127 10.85 -9.70 3.28
N ASN A 128 12.12 -9.30 3.38
CA ASN A 128 12.76 -9.10 4.68
C ASN A 128 12.10 -7.98 5.48
N THR A 129 11.70 -6.90 4.81
CA THR A 129 10.98 -5.80 5.44
C THR A 129 9.65 -6.27 6.03
N TYR A 130 8.91 -7.07 5.27
CA TYR A 130 7.61 -7.59 5.72
C TYR A 130 7.76 -8.60 6.86
N LYS A 131 8.77 -9.46 6.80
CA LYS A 131 9.06 -10.39 7.90
C LYS A 131 9.38 -9.66 9.21
N LYS A 132 10.09 -8.55 9.13
CA LYS A 132 10.37 -7.69 10.30
C LYS A 132 9.10 -7.05 10.87
N ALA A 133 8.08 -6.88 10.05
CA ALA A 133 6.76 -6.40 10.48
C ALA A 133 5.80 -7.54 10.85
N ASP A 134 6.35 -8.74 11.11
CA ASP A 134 5.62 -9.93 11.56
C ASP A 134 4.71 -10.58 10.51
N PHE A 135 4.89 -10.25 9.23
CA PHE A 135 4.23 -11.00 8.16
C PHE A 135 4.90 -12.35 7.98
N THR A 136 4.08 -13.38 7.76
CA THR A 136 4.54 -14.73 7.47
C THR A 136 3.99 -15.19 6.13
N GLU A 137 4.72 -16.06 5.46
CA GLU A 137 4.31 -16.60 4.16
C GLU A 137 3.12 -17.54 4.30
N LEU A 138 2.14 -17.42 3.39
CA LEU A 138 1.06 -18.38 3.24
C LEU A 138 1.38 -19.34 2.09
N PRO A 139 1.08 -20.65 2.26
CA PRO A 139 1.47 -21.65 1.27
C PRO A 139 0.46 -21.80 0.13
N TYR A 140 -0.10 -20.69 -0.36
CA TYR A 140 -1.09 -20.70 -1.43
C TYR A 140 -0.50 -20.17 -2.73
N LEU A 141 -0.80 -20.86 -3.82
CA LEU A 141 -0.55 -20.36 -5.16
C LEU A 141 -1.68 -19.38 -5.52
N GLU A 142 -1.32 -18.19 -5.90
CA GLU A 142 -2.28 -17.19 -6.34
C GLU A 142 -2.56 -17.34 -7.84
N MET A 143 -3.83 -17.27 -8.20
CA MET A 143 -4.26 -17.39 -9.59
C MET A 143 -5.27 -16.29 -9.91
N LYS A 144 -5.18 -15.75 -11.12
CA LYS A 144 -6.14 -14.77 -11.64
C LYS A 144 -6.72 -15.23 -12.96
N LYS A 145 -7.81 -14.58 -13.36
CA LYS A 145 -8.47 -14.86 -14.63
C LYS A 145 -8.67 -13.59 -15.44
#